data_96930dac632bdc0b7f74263dc9c372c8
#
_entry.id   96930dac632bdc0b7f74263dc9c372c8
#
_cell.length_a   1.000
_cell.length_b   1.000
_cell.length_c   1.000
_cell.angle_alpha   90.00
_cell.angle_beta   90.00
_cell.angle_gamma   90.00
#
_symmetry.space_group_name_H-M   'P 1'
#
loop_
_entity.id
_entity.type
_entity.pdbx_description
1 polymer ?
#
loop_
_entity_poly.entity_id
_entity_poly.type
_entity_poly.pdbx_seq_one_letter_code
_entity_poly.pdbx_strand_id
1 'polypeptide(L)'
;MSYSNGVANDMDALRTALIAACTAEGWTLSGDILSKGTTFIRLQIVSGWLTLLGGTGISAGALTGAAAAVSRIGQVNGIAITWPANYEIFVFAAEVYLVVNYNVNFYQWLAWGKSTVQGLPGTGMWYGASMFANTTSTLAMNPTGSLSSPGYNCPGLFWRQLSYATNSNTLESRVHTGLDGLGWADGSANPGVSAIDGTRPLLELLPNSWNSEAILLPIRAMQPRPSNKISLVADLQHARYTRIDNYTPGEVITLGADRWKVYPWYRKDAANRNGGQVVTHTGTMGWAIRYEGP
;
A
#
# COMPACT_ATOMS: atom_id res chain seq x y z
N MET A 1 -7.60 3.69 17.44
CA MET A 1 -6.92 2.70 16.59
C MET A 1 -7.00 1.34 17.24
N SER A 2 -7.15 0.30 16.45
CA SER A 2 -7.00 -1.08 16.90
C SER A 2 -5.80 -1.71 16.18
N TYR A 3 -5.04 -2.48 16.92
CA TYR A 3 -3.94 -3.29 16.41
C TYR A 3 -4.19 -4.75 16.76
N SER A 4 -4.04 -5.62 15.78
CA SER A 4 -4.08 -7.07 15.98
C SER A 4 -3.00 -7.74 15.17
N ASN A 5 -2.44 -8.81 15.73
CA ASN A 5 -1.46 -9.65 15.06
C ASN A 5 -1.80 -11.12 15.28
N GLY A 6 -1.25 -11.96 14.44
CA GLY A 6 -1.47 -13.39 14.56
C GLY A 6 -0.79 -14.17 13.45
N VAL A 7 -1.22 -15.41 13.33
CA VAL A 7 -0.74 -16.37 12.35
C VAL A 7 -1.95 -16.87 11.55
N ALA A 8 -1.85 -16.82 10.24
CA ALA A 8 -2.85 -17.38 9.34
C ALA A 8 -2.31 -18.66 8.71
N ASN A 9 -3.14 -19.70 8.63
CA ASN A 9 -2.77 -20.98 8.04
C ASN A 9 -3.01 -21.04 6.52
N ASP A 10 -3.77 -20.08 6.01
CA ASP A 10 -4.10 -19.93 4.60
C ASP A 10 -4.65 -18.52 4.33
N MET A 11 -5.02 -18.26 3.08
CA MET A 11 -5.54 -16.96 2.67
C MET A 11 -6.96 -16.69 3.21
N ASP A 12 -7.79 -17.72 3.41
CA ASP A 12 -9.13 -17.58 3.99
C ASP A 12 -9.05 -17.17 5.46
N ALA A 13 -8.16 -17.78 6.23
CA ALA A 13 -7.89 -17.41 7.62
C ALA A 13 -7.39 -15.95 7.71
N LEU A 14 -6.50 -15.54 6.82
CA LEU A 14 -5.99 -14.16 6.75
C LEU A 14 -7.11 -13.17 6.45
N ARG A 15 -7.95 -13.47 5.44
CA ARG A 15 -9.12 -12.63 5.09
C ARG A 15 -10.09 -12.53 6.27
N THR A 16 -10.36 -13.64 6.93
CA THR A 16 -11.26 -13.68 8.09
C THR A 16 -10.75 -12.81 9.23
N ALA A 17 -9.46 -12.90 9.55
CA ALA A 17 -8.84 -12.06 10.58
C ALA A 17 -8.92 -10.56 10.23
N LEU A 18 -8.67 -10.20 8.97
CA LEU A 18 -8.77 -8.82 8.49
C LEU A 18 -10.20 -8.27 8.61
N ILE A 19 -11.19 -9.04 8.20
CA ILE A 19 -12.60 -8.65 8.32
C ILE A 19 -12.98 -8.50 9.78
N ALA A 20 -12.60 -9.43 10.65
CA ALA A 20 -12.89 -9.37 12.08
C ALA A 20 -12.29 -8.12 12.73
N ALA A 21 -11.04 -7.79 12.43
CA ALA A 21 -10.39 -6.57 12.92
C ALA A 21 -11.14 -5.30 12.47
N CYS A 22 -11.55 -5.25 11.20
CA CYS A 22 -12.29 -4.12 10.67
C CYS A 22 -13.68 -3.99 11.30
N THR A 23 -14.43 -5.08 11.42
CA THR A 23 -15.78 -5.05 12.00
C THR A 23 -15.78 -4.67 13.47
N ALA A 24 -14.77 -5.07 14.23
CA ALA A 24 -14.57 -4.63 15.59
C ALA A 24 -14.41 -3.09 15.72
N GLU A 25 -13.92 -2.44 14.65
CA GLU A 25 -13.72 -0.98 14.58
C GLU A 25 -14.83 -0.26 13.79
N GLY A 26 -16.00 -0.88 13.69
CA GLY A 26 -17.22 -0.26 13.14
C GLY A 26 -17.31 -0.27 11.61
N TRP A 27 -16.55 -1.11 10.93
CA TRP A 27 -16.81 -1.42 9.52
C TRP A 27 -18.00 -2.37 9.42
N THR A 28 -18.85 -2.15 8.44
CA THR A 28 -19.99 -3.02 8.14
C THR A 28 -19.63 -3.98 7.03
N LEU A 29 -19.85 -5.27 7.25
CA LEU A 29 -19.67 -6.32 6.24
C LEU A 29 -21.02 -6.64 5.59
N SER A 30 -21.07 -6.57 4.25
CA SER A 30 -22.20 -7.01 3.44
C SER A 30 -21.70 -7.94 2.33
N GLY A 31 -21.92 -9.24 2.48
CA GLY A 31 -21.31 -10.24 1.62
C GLY A 31 -19.79 -10.23 1.75
N ASP A 32 -19.10 -9.80 0.71
CA ASP A 32 -17.63 -9.63 0.67
C ASP A 32 -17.19 -8.17 0.66
N ILE A 33 -18.12 -7.23 0.89
CA ILE A 33 -17.87 -5.80 0.87
C ILE A 33 -17.83 -5.23 2.29
N LEU A 34 -16.71 -4.69 2.69
CA LEU A 34 -16.57 -3.85 3.88
C LEU A 34 -16.87 -2.41 3.54
N SER A 35 -17.64 -1.73 4.39
CA SER A 35 -17.96 -0.31 4.19
C SER A 35 -17.90 0.48 5.49
N LYS A 36 -17.46 1.74 5.39
CA LYS A 36 -17.49 2.73 6.47
C LYS A 36 -17.58 4.13 5.86
N GLY A 37 -18.68 4.84 6.15
CA GLY A 37 -18.94 6.14 5.52
C GLY A 37 -19.03 6.04 4.00
N THR A 38 -18.15 6.72 3.28
CA THR A 38 -18.06 6.71 1.80
C THR A 38 -16.98 5.77 1.27
N THR A 39 -16.44 4.90 2.10
CA THR A 39 -15.41 3.92 1.73
C THR A 39 -16.06 2.56 1.56
N PHE A 40 -15.88 1.93 0.39
CA PHE A 40 -16.43 0.62 0.05
C PHE A 40 -15.34 -0.25 -0.56
N ILE A 41 -15.02 -1.37 0.09
CA ILE A 41 -13.95 -2.27 -0.29
C ILE A 41 -14.49 -3.69 -0.41
N ARG A 42 -14.32 -4.31 -1.55
CA ARG A 42 -14.58 -5.73 -1.73
C ARG A 42 -13.30 -6.54 -1.50
N LEU A 43 -13.40 -7.52 -0.60
CA LEU A 43 -12.33 -8.46 -0.26
C LEU A 43 -12.74 -9.87 -0.69
N GLN A 44 -12.11 -10.39 -1.73
CA GLN A 44 -12.40 -11.74 -2.26
C GLN A 44 -11.13 -12.56 -2.37
N ILE A 45 -11.28 -13.89 -2.24
CA ILE A 45 -10.21 -14.81 -2.63
C ILE A 45 -10.53 -15.31 -4.03
N VAL A 46 -9.63 -15.00 -4.96
CA VAL A 46 -9.75 -15.39 -6.36
C VAL A 46 -8.47 -16.11 -6.76
N SER A 47 -8.58 -17.38 -7.12
CA SER A 47 -7.43 -18.23 -7.52
C SER A 47 -6.29 -18.23 -6.48
N GLY A 48 -6.62 -18.26 -5.19
CA GLY A 48 -5.65 -18.26 -4.09
C GLY A 48 -5.06 -16.88 -3.73
N TRP A 49 -5.55 -15.81 -4.35
CA TRP A 49 -5.14 -14.42 -4.07
C TRP A 49 -6.20 -13.71 -3.23
N LEU A 50 -5.78 -12.98 -2.21
CA LEU A 50 -6.66 -12.03 -1.54
C LEU A 50 -6.69 -10.73 -2.36
N THR A 51 -7.83 -10.48 -2.99
CA THR A 51 -8.06 -9.34 -3.87
C THR A 51 -8.77 -8.22 -3.16
N LEU A 52 -8.42 -7.00 -3.51
CA LEU A 52 -8.92 -5.75 -2.97
C LEU A 52 -9.43 -4.89 -4.13
N LEU A 53 -10.71 -4.51 -4.10
CA LEU A 53 -11.32 -3.65 -5.11
C LEU A 53 -12.14 -2.56 -4.44
N GLY A 54 -11.80 -1.31 -4.73
CA GLY A 54 -12.54 -0.13 -4.27
C GLY A 54 -13.75 0.18 -5.14
N GLY A 55 -14.79 0.70 -4.51
CA GLY A 55 -16.01 1.18 -5.16
C GLY A 55 -16.55 2.45 -4.50
N THR A 56 -17.63 2.98 -5.04
CA THR A 56 -18.27 4.20 -4.54
C THR A 56 -19.60 3.95 -3.83
N GLY A 57 -20.07 2.70 -3.82
CA GLY A 57 -21.33 2.32 -3.17
C GLY A 57 -21.61 0.83 -3.26
N ILE A 58 -22.78 0.45 -2.73
CA ILE A 58 -23.36 -0.90 -2.81
C ILE A 58 -24.78 -0.76 -3.37
N SER A 59 -25.13 -1.60 -4.33
CA SER A 59 -26.49 -1.75 -4.83
C SER A 59 -26.80 -3.22 -5.07
N ALA A 60 -27.93 -3.69 -4.55
CA ALA A 60 -28.36 -5.09 -4.62
C ALA A 60 -27.26 -6.10 -4.18
N GLY A 61 -26.49 -5.75 -3.15
CA GLY A 61 -25.38 -6.58 -2.63
C GLY A 61 -24.10 -6.55 -3.46
N ALA A 62 -24.06 -5.80 -4.56
CA ALA A 62 -22.88 -5.68 -5.42
C ALA A 62 -22.18 -4.32 -5.25
N LEU A 63 -20.86 -4.31 -5.40
CA LEU A 63 -20.05 -3.08 -5.40
C LEU A 63 -20.39 -2.25 -6.65
N THR A 64 -20.67 -0.96 -6.46
CA THR A 64 -20.93 0.00 -7.54
C THR A 64 -19.82 1.01 -7.69
N GLY A 65 -19.66 1.61 -8.90
CA GLY A 65 -18.61 2.57 -9.19
C GLY A 65 -17.22 2.00 -8.93
N ALA A 66 -17.03 0.73 -9.21
CA ALA A 66 -15.79 0.03 -8.96
C ALA A 66 -14.64 0.54 -9.83
N ALA A 67 -13.43 0.50 -9.33
CA ALA A 67 -12.24 0.74 -10.10
C ALA A 67 -12.05 -0.34 -11.19
N ALA A 68 -11.26 -0.01 -12.21
CA ALA A 68 -11.08 -0.87 -13.39
C ALA A 68 -10.27 -2.16 -13.09
N ALA A 69 -9.46 -2.19 -12.04
CA ALA A 69 -8.65 -3.35 -11.71
C ALA A 69 -8.46 -3.53 -10.21
N VAL A 70 -8.25 -4.77 -9.79
CA VAL A 70 -8.03 -5.14 -8.39
C VAL A 70 -6.56 -4.99 -8.01
N SER A 71 -6.31 -4.64 -6.76
CA SER A 71 -5.02 -4.86 -6.09
C SER A 71 -5.08 -6.17 -5.32
N ARG A 72 -3.94 -6.80 -5.03
CA ARG A 72 -3.95 -8.12 -4.39
C ARG A 72 -2.66 -8.45 -3.66
N ILE A 73 -2.77 -9.42 -2.77
CA ILE A 73 -1.64 -10.15 -2.18
C ILE A 73 -1.82 -11.64 -2.43
N GLY A 74 -0.72 -12.39 -2.45
CA GLY A 74 -0.76 -13.84 -2.67
C GLY A 74 0.54 -14.40 -3.21
N GLN A 75 0.45 -15.42 -4.04
CA GLN A 75 1.63 -16.07 -4.59
C GLN A 75 2.49 -15.11 -5.41
N VAL A 76 3.78 -15.07 -5.11
CA VAL A 76 4.79 -14.29 -5.83
C VAL A 76 5.59 -15.21 -6.74
N ASN A 77 5.85 -14.73 -7.95
CA ASN A 77 6.68 -15.51 -8.88
C ASN A 77 8.10 -15.70 -8.31
N GLY A 78 8.52 -16.94 -8.13
CA GLY A 78 9.83 -17.32 -7.61
C GLY A 78 9.94 -17.50 -6.09
N ILE A 79 8.99 -16.95 -5.29
CA ILE A 79 8.97 -17.13 -3.83
C ILE A 79 7.54 -17.45 -3.40
N ALA A 80 7.30 -18.71 -3.08
CA ALA A 80 6.00 -19.16 -2.62
C ALA A 80 5.69 -18.59 -1.22
N ILE A 81 4.42 -18.32 -0.96
CA ILE A 81 3.95 -18.07 0.41
C ILE A 81 4.13 -19.36 1.19
N THR A 82 4.83 -19.26 2.31
CA THR A 82 4.96 -20.34 3.28
C THR A 82 3.92 -20.15 4.36
N TRP A 83 2.98 -21.07 4.45
CA TRP A 83 2.02 -21.12 5.52
C TRP A 83 2.51 -22.00 6.68
N PRO A 84 2.25 -21.64 7.94
CA PRO A 84 1.51 -20.47 8.40
C PRO A 84 2.30 -19.17 8.24
N ALA A 85 1.61 -18.06 7.89
CA ALA A 85 2.21 -16.75 7.71
C ALA A 85 1.82 -15.80 8.85
N ASN A 86 2.77 -15.02 9.34
CA ASN A 86 2.51 -13.98 10.34
C ASN A 86 1.85 -12.77 9.68
N TYR A 87 0.89 -12.17 10.37
CA TYR A 87 0.25 -10.94 9.92
C TYR A 87 0.13 -9.91 11.03
N GLU A 88 0.04 -8.65 10.64
CA GLU A 88 -0.26 -7.51 11.50
C GLU A 88 -1.30 -6.62 10.82
N ILE A 89 -2.33 -6.23 11.56
CA ILE A 89 -3.45 -5.43 11.07
C ILE A 89 -3.57 -4.18 11.93
N PHE A 90 -3.67 -3.03 11.27
CA PHE A 90 -3.83 -1.73 11.88
C PHE A 90 -5.13 -1.12 11.36
N VAL A 91 -6.09 -0.87 12.23
CA VAL A 91 -7.37 -0.26 11.86
C VAL A 91 -7.52 1.09 12.55
N PHE A 92 -7.50 2.14 11.76
CA PHE A 92 -7.76 3.52 12.18
C PHE A 92 -9.19 3.95 11.85
N ALA A 93 -9.55 5.16 12.21
CA ALA A 93 -10.89 5.68 11.94
C ALA A 93 -11.24 5.65 10.43
N ALA A 94 -10.27 6.00 9.57
CA ALA A 94 -10.45 6.12 8.12
C ALA A 94 -9.41 5.36 7.28
N GLU A 95 -8.49 4.63 7.89
CA GLU A 95 -7.40 3.92 7.21
C GLU A 95 -7.22 2.54 7.79
N VAL A 96 -6.91 1.57 6.95
CA VAL A 96 -6.62 0.18 7.32
C VAL A 96 -5.34 -0.27 6.62
N TYR A 97 -4.48 -0.95 7.36
CA TYR A 97 -3.22 -1.50 6.88
C TYR A 97 -3.06 -2.95 7.31
N LEU A 98 -2.70 -3.80 6.39
CA LEU A 98 -2.32 -5.19 6.62
C LEU A 98 -0.87 -5.38 6.16
N VAL A 99 -0.07 -5.99 6.99
CA VAL A 99 1.29 -6.46 6.68
C VAL A 99 1.33 -7.97 6.88
N VAL A 100 1.88 -8.69 5.91
CA VAL A 100 2.02 -10.15 5.95
C VAL A 100 3.49 -10.50 5.74
N ASN A 101 4.09 -11.16 6.72
CA ASN A 101 5.39 -11.78 6.57
C ASN A 101 5.18 -13.22 6.09
N TYR A 102 5.37 -13.47 4.81
CA TYR A 102 5.00 -14.72 4.16
C TYR A 102 6.16 -15.67 3.92
N ASN A 103 7.39 -15.20 4.12
CA ASN A 103 8.60 -16.00 4.06
C ASN A 103 9.70 -15.25 4.83
N VAL A 104 10.85 -15.89 5.07
CA VAL A 104 11.98 -15.26 5.76
C VAL A 104 12.38 -13.97 5.05
N ASN A 105 12.26 -12.83 5.77
CA ASN A 105 12.54 -11.48 5.26
C ASN A 105 11.66 -10.98 4.10
N PHE A 106 10.58 -11.68 3.73
CA PHE A 106 9.68 -11.29 2.65
C PHE A 106 8.31 -10.87 3.18
N TYR A 107 7.81 -9.77 2.65
CA TYR A 107 6.60 -9.11 3.11
C TYR A 107 5.68 -8.76 1.96
N GLN A 108 4.40 -8.77 2.25
CA GLN A 108 3.37 -8.21 1.39
C GLN A 108 2.48 -7.30 2.23
N TRP A 109 1.82 -6.38 1.58
CA TRP A 109 0.95 -5.42 2.23
C TRP A 109 -0.33 -5.21 1.43
N LEU A 110 -1.35 -4.78 2.14
CA LEU A 110 -2.63 -4.37 1.61
C LEU A 110 -3.14 -3.21 2.47
N ALA A 111 -3.64 -2.14 1.83
CA ALA A 111 -4.10 -0.97 2.56
C ALA A 111 -5.22 -0.25 1.80
N TRP A 112 -6.09 0.41 2.55
CA TRP A 112 -7.11 1.30 2.01
C TRP A 112 -7.50 2.35 3.03
N GLY A 113 -8.15 3.41 2.54
CA GLY A 113 -8.65 4.46 3.41
C GLY A 113 -9.36 5.56 2.65
N LYS A 114 -9.59 6.65 3.36
CA LYS A 114 -10.15 7.88 2.83
C LYS A 114 -9.16 9.00 3.01
N SER A 115 -8.92 9.74 1.92
CA SER A 115 -8.10 10.95 1.95
C SER A 115 -8.73 12.02 2.83
N THR A 116 -7.90 12.76 3.54
CA THR A 116 -8.29 13.97 4.29
C THR A 116 -8.37 15.22 3.41
N VAL A 117 -7.94 15.10 2.15
CA VAL A 117 -7.98 16.21 1.18
C VAL A 117 -9.43 16.61 0.91
N GLN A 118 -9.73 17.89 1.13
CA GLN A 118 -11.05 18.44 0.91
C GLN A 118 -11.23 18.93 -0.53
N GLY A 119 -12.49 18.99 -0.98
CA GLY A 119 -12.85 19.56 -2.28
C GLY A 119 -12.58 18.64 -3.48
N LEU A 120 -12.27 17.35 -3.27
CA LEU A 120 -12.26 16.38 -4.34
C LEU A 120 -13.70 16.12 -4.81
N PRO A 121 -13.99 16.15 -6.13
CA PRO A 121 -15.31 15.77 -6.65
C PRO A 121 -15.65 14.29 -6.39
N GLY A 122 -14.64 13.44 -6.29
CA GLY A 122 -14.78 12.04 -5.92
C GLY A 122 -14.88 11.82 -4.42
N THR A 123 -14.97 10.55 -4.01
CA THR A 123 -15.09 10.18 -2.59
C THR A 123 -13.80 10.38 -1.79
N GLY A 124 -12.66 10.56 -2.44
CA GLY A 124 -11.35 10.58 -1.81
C GLY A 124 -10.89 9.21 -1.28
N MET A 125 -11.65 8.15 -1.57
CA MET A 125 -11.25 6.81 -1.21
C MET A 125 -9.98 6.40 -1.98
N TRP A 126 -9.07 5.74 -1.30
CA TRP A 126 -7.86 5.18 -1.89
C TRP A 126 -7.65 3.74 -1.43
N TYR A 127 -6.96 2.95 -2.25
CA TYR A 127 -6.53 1.60 -1.89
C TYR A 127 -5.30 1.18 -2.68
N GLY A 128 -4.61 0.17 -2.18
CA GLY A 128 -3.47 -0.47 -2.83
C GLY A 128 -3.07 -1.76 -2.15
N ALA A 129 -2.23 -2.53 -2.83
CA ALA A 129 -1.61 -3.73 -2.30
C ALA A 129 -0.26 -3.99 -2.99
N SER A 130 0.49 -4.98 -2.51
CA SER A 130 1.80 -5.34 -3.07
C SER A 130 1.77 -5.69 -4.56
N MET A 131 0.60 -6.09 -5.06
CA MET A 131 0.42 -6.48 -6.46
C MET A 131 -0.92 -5.99 -6.97
N PHE A 132 -1.05 -5.93 -8.30
CA PHE A 132 -2.33 -5.70 -8.94
C PHE A 132 -2.65 -6.83 -9.94
N ALA A 133 -3.91 -6.95 -10.32
CA ALA A 133 -4.34 -7.78 -11.43
C ALA A 133 -5.16 -6.93 -12.38
N ASN A 134 -4.77 -6.91 -13.64
CA ASN A 134 -5.70 -6.54 -14.69
C ASN A 134 -6.39 -7.81 -15.22
N THR A 135 -7.40 -7.65 -16.07
CA THR A 135 -8.17 -8.75 -16.61
C THR A 135 -7.37 -9.67 -17.55
N THR A 136 -6.18 -9.29 -17.96
CA THR A 136 -5.41 -9.97 -19.01
C THR A 136 -4.01 -10.40 -18.62
N SER A 137 -3.41 -9.85 -17.55
CA SER A 137 -2.08 -10.25 -17.10
C SER A 137 -1.93 -10.21 -15.59
N THR A 138 -1.36 -11.28 -15.07
CA THR A 138 -0.92 -11.37 -13.69
C THR A 138 0.53 -10.88 -13.64
N LEU A 139 0.72 -9.59 -13.37
CA LEU A 139 2.06 -9.15 -12.98
C LEU A 139 2.21 -9.47 -11.50
N ALA A 140 2.91 -10.56 -11.26
CA ALA A 140 3.43 -10.83 -9.95
C ALA A 140 4.51 -9.79 -9.62
N MET A 141 4.64 -9.43 -8.37
CA MET A 141 5.82 -8.78 -7.87
C MET A 141 7.04 -9.58 -8.34
N ASN A 142 7.93 -8.97 -9.12
CA ASN A 142 9.14 -9.66 -9.56
C ASN A 142 10.26 -9.40 -8.55
N PRO A 143 10.59 -10.35 -7.67
CA PRO A 143 11.61 -10.19 -6.66
C PRO A 143 13.02 -10.04 -7.21
N THR A 144 13.21 -10.46 -8.46
CA THR A 144 14.50 -10.41 -9.16
C THR A 144 14.55 -9.29 -10.19
N GLY A 145 13.58 -8.39 -10.17
CA GLY A 145 13.44 -7.32 -11.14
C GLY A 145 14.75 -6.64 -11.48
N SER A 146 15.00 -6.52 -12.75
CA SER A 146 16.20 -5.87 -13.26
C SER A 146 16.31 -4.45 -12.73
N LEU A 147 17.44 -4.12 -12.15
CA LEU A 147 17.80 -2.77 -11.70
C LEU A 147 17.72 -1.71 -12.82
N SER A 148 17.62 -2.16 -14.09
CA SER A 148 17.51 -1.31 -15.26
C SER A 148 16.11 -0.77 -15.54
N SER A 149 15.09 -1.25 -14.83
CA SER A 149 13.70 -0.79 -15.01
C SER A 149 13.04 -0.47 -13.66
N PRO A 150 13.42 0.64 -13.05
CA PRO A 150 13.04 0.98 -11.69
C PRO A 150 11.54 1.14 -11.44
N GLY A 151 10.72 1.36 -12.43
CA GLY A 151 9.28 1.57 -12.26
C GLY A 151 8.44 0.29 -12.19
N TYR A 152 9.01 -0.86 -12.56
CA TYR A 152 8.20 -2.07 -12.77
C TYR A 152 7.94 -2.90 -11.52
N ASN A 153 8.75 -2.75 -10.49
CA ASN A 153 8.83 -3.71 -9.40
C ASN A 153 8.81 -3.04 -8.02
N CYS A 154 8.33 -1.83 -7.94
CA CYS A 154 8.25 -1.14 -6.66
C CYS A 154 6.89 -1.34 -6.03
N PRO A 155 6.78 -2.23 -5.04
CA PRO A 155 5.51 -2.60 -4.44
C PRO A 155 5.04 -1.61 -3.36
N GLY A 156 5.56 -0.40 -3.35
CA GLY A 156 5.21 0.61 -2.34
C GLY A 156 3.90 1.33 -2.65
N LEU A 157 3.18 1.74 -1.62
CA LEU A 157 1.93 2.48 -1.72
C LEU A 157 2.16 3.85 -2.38
N PHE A 158 1.46 4.14 -3.49
CA PHE A 158 1.67 5.31 -4.35
C PHE A 158 3.12 5.49 -4.84
N TRP A 159 3.78 4.38 -5.05
CA TRP A 159 5.19 4.33 -5.41
C TRP A 159 5.37 4.22 -6.92
N ARG A 160 5.14 5.30 -7.65
CA ARG A 160 5.37 5.36 -9.08
C ARG A 160 6.28 6.54 -9.42
N GLN A 161 7.13 6.34 -10.42
CA GLN A 161 7.88 7.42 -11.03
C GLN A 161 7.14 7.98 -12.24
N LEU A 162 6.80 9.25 -12.22
CA LEU A 162 6.10 9.93 -13.32
C LEU A 162 6.89 9.93 -14.63
N SER A 163 8.21 9.80 -14.56
CA SER A 163 9.08 9.78 -15.75
C SER A 163 8.99 8.49 -16.59
N TYR A 164 8.34 7.46 -16.11
CA TYR A 164 8.15 6.20 -16.83
C TYR A 164 6.73 6.08 -17.40
N ALA A 165 6.30 7.12 -18.08
CA ALA A 165 4.95 7.25 -18.65
C ALA A 165 4.56 6.20 -19.70
N THR A 166 5.46 5.31 -20.09
CA THR A 166 5.21 4.34 -21.17
C THR A 166 4.77 2.96 -20.71
N ASN A 167 4.76 2.70 -19.41
CA ASN A 167 4.42 1.36 -18.90
C ASN A 167 3.17 1.39 -18.05
N SER A 168 2.08 1.07 -18.69
CA SER A 168 0.72 0.98 -18.16
C SER A 168 0.47 -0.12 -17.11
N ASN A 169 1.50 -0.71 -16.53
CA ASN A 169 1.38 -1.99 -15.83
C ASN A 169 1.69 -1.94 -14.34
N THR A 170 1.90 -0.77 -13.75
CA THR A 170 2.28 -0.64 -12.32
C THR A 170 1.19 0.10 -11.55
N LEU A 171 0.10 -0.61 -11.26
CA LEU A 171 -1.14 -0.04 -10.75
C LEU A 171 -1.49 -0.56 -9.37
N GLU A 172 -0.53 -0.48 -8.43
CA GLU A 172 -0.73 -1.00 -7.09
C GLU A 172 -1.70 -0.16 -6.27
N SER A 173 -1.81 1.14 -6.57
CA SER A 173 -2.61 2.08 -5.78
C SER A 173 -3.54 2.93 -6.64
N ARG A 174 -4.72 3.22 -6.09
CA ARG A 174 -5.78 4.02 -6.74
C ARG A 174 -6.42 4.99 -5.79
N VAL A 175 -6.90 6.11 -6.35
CA VAL A 175 -7.69 7.11 -5.63
C VAL A 175 -8.93 7.46 -6.46
N HIS A 176 -10.10 7.50 -5.84
CA HIS A 176 -11.31 8.02 -6.45
C HIS A 176 -11.35 9.55 -6.30
N THR A 177 -10.76 10.24 -7.28
CA THR A 177 -10.57 11.70 -7.24
C THR A 177 -11.73 12.48 -7.83
N GLY A 178 -12.37 11.97 -8.88
CA GLY A 178 -13.38 12.68 -9.68
C GLY A 178 -12.83 13.90 -10.44
N LEU A 179 -11.52 14.13 -10.42
CA LEU A 179 -10.89 15.28 -11.09
C LEU A 179 -10.85 15.09 -12.61
N ASP A 180 -11.04 16.15 -13.35
CA ASP A 180 -10.94 16.20 -14.83
C ASP A 180 -11.82 15.16 -15.53
N GLY A 181 -12.97 14.82 -14.94
CA GLY A 181 -13.88 13.80 -15.48
C GLY A 181 -13.44 12.35 -15.24
N LEU A 182 -12.32 12.13 -14.55
CA LEU A 182 -11.86 10.81 -14.15
C LEU A 182 -12.57 10.39 -12.85
N GLY A 183 -13.07 9.16 -12.76
CA GLY A 183 -13.54 8.59 -11.51
C GLY A 183 -12.37 8.16 -10.64
N TRP A 184 -11.79 7.01 -10.99
CA TRP A 184 -10.60 6.47 -10.35
C TRP A 184 -9.34 6.92 -11.09
N ALA A 185 -8.41 7.49 -10.35
CA ALA A 185 -7.06 7.80 -10.83
C ALA A 185 -6.07 6.78 -10.27
N ASP A 186 -5.14 6.37 -11.08
CA ASP A 186 -4.11 5.39 -10.75
C ASP A 186 -2.73 5.80 -11.30
N GLY A 187 -1.73 4.98 -11.01
CA GLY A 187 -0.38 5.21 -11.49
C GLY A 187 -0.19 5.05 -12.99
N SER A 188 -1.14 4.47 -13.75
CA SER A 188 -0.99 4.18 -15.17
C SER A 188 -1.48 5.29 -16.08
N ALA A 189 -2.40 6.09 -15.60
CA ALA A 189 -2.89 7.22 -16.38
C ALA A 189 -1.75 8.21 -16.60
N ASN A 190 -1.68 8.81 -17.75
CA ASN A 190 -0.82 9.95 -18.01
C ASN A 190 -1.69 11.21 -18.07
N PRO A 191 -1.64 12.06 -17.05
CA PRO A 191 -0.78 12.05 -15.87
C PRO A 191 -1.30 11.15 -14.73
N GLY A 192 -0.42 10.33 -14.15
CA GLY A 192 -0.77 9.39 -13.09
C GLY A 192 -0.65 9.93 -11.67
N VAL A 193 -1.22 9.21 -10.69
CA VAL A 193 -1.10 9.53 -9.28
C VAL A 193 0.19 8.96 -8.69
N SER A 194 0.98 9.79 -8.02
CA SER A 194 2.22 9.39 -7.36
C SER A 194 2.46 10.17 -6.09
N ALA A 195 3.08 9.52 -5.09
CA ALA A 195 3.61 10.19 -3.90
C ALA A 195 5.14 10.17 -3.88
N ILE A 196 5.75 9.19 -4.52
CA ILE A 196 7.21 9.00 -4.42
C ILE A 196 8.01 10.07 -5.17
N ASP A 197 7.48 10.59 -6.27
CA ASP A 197 8.24 11.54 -7.09
C ASP A 197 8.64 12.82 -6.34
N GLY A 198 7.80 13.26 -5.39
CA GLY A 198 8.11 14.41 -4.55
C GLY A 198 9.03 14.11 -3.37
N THR A 199 9.13 12.84 -2.95
CA THR A 199 9.83 12.43 -1.73
C THR A 199 11.10 11.61 -2.01
N ARG A 200 11.24 11.08 -3.20
CA ARG A 200 12.33 10.21 -3.61
C ARG A 200 13.72 10.75 -3.30
N PRO A 201 14.08 12.01 -3.64
CA PRO A 201 15.43 12.52 -3.38
C PRO A 201 15.82 12.48 -1.90
N LEU A 202 14.83 12.65 -1.01
CA LEU A 202 15.05 12.58 0.44
C LEU A 202 15.08 11.12 0.93
N LEU A 203 14.23 10.28 0.38
CA LEU A 203 14.16 8.88 0.75
C LEU A 203 15.43 8.09 0.34
N GLU A 204 16.09 8.51 -0.72
CA GLU A 204 17.33 7.89 -1.19
C GLU A 204 18.56 8.25 -0.32
N LEU A 205 18.46 9.26 0.54
CA LEU A 205 19.53 9.60 1.47
C LEU A 205 19.72 8.48 2.51
N LEU A 206 20.97 8.21 2.84
CA LEU A 206 21.31 7.22 3.87
C LEU A 206 20.82 7.68 5.24
N PRO A 207 20.50 6.74 6.14
CA PRO A 207 20.25 7.06 7.54
C PRO A 207 21.42 7.84 8.15
N ASN A 208 21.12 8.67 9.13
CA ASN A 208 22.12 9.42 9.86
C ASN A 208 23.14 8.46 10.49
N SER A 209 24.43 8.65 10.17
CA SER A 209 25.50 7.82 10.70
C SER A 209 25.75 8.01 12.20
N TRP A 210 25.25 9.10 12.78
CA TRP A 210 25.43 9.42 14.19
C TRP A 210 24.52 8.59 15.10
N ASN A 211 23.22 8.55 14.78
CA ASN A 211 22.21 7.83 15.59
C ASN A 211 21.46 6.74 14.81
N SER A 212 21.88 6.47 13.59
CA SER A 212 21.24 5.50 12.68
C SER A 212 19.78 5.81 12.34
N GLU A 213 19.32 7.01 12.60
CA GLU A 213 17.95 7.43 12.40
C GLU A 213 17.64 7.69 10.92
N ALA A 214 16.54 7.13 10.44
CA ALA A 214 15.99 7.43 9.13
C ALA A 214 14.81 8.40 9.26
N ILE A 215 14.61 9.25 8.25
CA ILE A 215 13.48 10.17 8.22
C ILE A 215 12.18 9.45 7.90
N LEU A 216 11.08 9.90 8.49
CA LEU A 216 9.72 9.49 8.18
C LEU A 216 9.07 10.53 7.26
N LEU A 217 8.91 10.19 5.98
CA LEU A 217 8.36 11.10 4.97
C LEU A 217 6.86 10.87 4.78
N PRO A 218 6.04 11.92 4.77
CA PRO A 218 4.60 11.80 4.49
C PRO A 218 4.33 11.13 3.14
N ILE A 219 3.30 10.29 3.09
CA ILE A 219 2.79 9.71 1.85
C ILE A 219 1.66 10.63 1.35
N ARG A 220 2.00 11.53 0.44
CA ARG A 220 1.11 12.53 -0.15
C ARG A 220 1.01 12.33 -1.65
N ALA A 221 -0.05 11.67 -2.09
CA ALA A 221 -0.25 11.39 -3.50
C ALA A 221 -0.70 12.65 -4.26
N MET A 222 0.02 12.95 -5.32
CA MET A 222 -0.21 14.07 -6.22
C MET A 222 -0.70 13.57 -7.58
N GLN A 223 -1.59 14.32 -8.20
CA GLN A 223 -2.05 14.10 -9.57
C GLN A 223 -1.71 15.33 -10.41
N PRO A 224 -0.78 15.22 -11.38
CA PRO A 224 -0.63 16.23 -12.42
C PRO A 224 -1.92 16.36 -13.23
N ARG A 225 -2.25 17.57 -13.63
CA ARG A 225 -3.50 17.90 -14.33
C ARG A 225 -3.24 18.71 -15.57
N PRO A 226 -4.20 18.80 -16.52
CA PRO A 226 -4.08 19.66 -17.70
C PRO A 226 -3.68 21.09 -17.34
N SER A 227 -2.99 21.74 -18.28
CA SER A 227 -2.53 23.13 -18.12
C SER A 227 -1.52 23.34 -17.00
N ASN A 228 -0.60 22.39 -16.83
CA ASN A 228 0.50 22.42 -15.84
C ASN A 228 0.04 22.61 -14.37
N LYS A 229 -1.13 22.10 -14.05
CA LYS A 229 -1.65 22.09 -12.68
C LYS A 229 -1.24 20.80 -11.97
N ILE A 230 -1.20 20.86 -10.65
CA ILE A 230 -1.04 19.70 -9.78
C ILE A 230 -2.06 19.76 -8.64
N SER A 231 -2.58 18.62 -8.25
CA SER A 231 -3.49 18.50 -7.11
C SER A 231 -2.99 17.45 -6.14
N LEU A 232 -3.01 17.77 -4.86
CA LEU A 232 -2.93 16.77 -3.80
C LEU A 232 -4.24 15.98 -3.82
N VAL A 233 -4.18 14.65 -3.87
CA VAL A 233 -5.36 13.79 -3.98
C VAL A 233 -5.49 12.79 -2.83
N ALA A 234 -4.37 12.45 -2.19
CA ALA A 234 -4.40 11.67 -0.96
C ALA A 234 -3.28 12.13 -0.01
N ASP A 235 -3.60 12.23 1.27
CA ASP A 235 -2.67 12.50 2.36
C ASP A 235 -2.92 11.45 3.45
N LEU A 236 -2.00 10.49 3.57
CA LEU A 236 -2.13 9.37 4.50
C LEU A 236 -1.69 9.83 5.89
N GLN A 237 -2.58 9.67 6.85
CA GLN A 237 -2.33 10.16 8.21
C GLN A 237 -1.45 9.21 9.02
N HIS A 238 -1.57 7.91 8.76
CA HIS A 238 -1.00 6.88 9.63
C HIS A 238 0.10 6.04 8.96
N ALA A 239 0.59 6.45 7.79
CA ALA A 239 1.73 5.82 7.13
C ALA A 239 2.78 6.84 6.68
N ARG A 240 4.03 6.44 6.68
CA ARG A 240 5.18 7.24 6.24
C ARG A 240 6.12 6.39 5.41
N TYR A 241 6.73 6.96 4.38
CA TYR A 241 7.90 6.34 3.74
C TYR A 241 9.10 6.44 4.66
N THR A 242 9.93 5.42 4.67
CA THR A 242 11.21 5.43 5.38
C THR A 242 12.22 4.47 4.77
N ARG A 243 13.48 4.66 5.13
CA ARG A 243 14.49 3.63 4.94
C ARG A 243 14.47 2.66 6.11
N ILE A 244 14.70 1.39 5.79
CA ILE A 244 14.67 0.30 6.78
C ILE A 244 16.03 -0.36 6.99
N ASP A 245 17.11 0.27 6.49
CA ASP A 245 18.46 -0.31 6.56
C ASP A 245 18.84 -0.73 7.97
N ASN A 246 18.60 0.16 8.94
CA ASN A 246 19.00 -0.01 10.33
C ASN A 246 17.91 -0.59 11.24
N TYR A 247 16.71 -0.82 10.70
CA TYR A 247 15.58 -1.31 11.49
C TYR A 247 15.31 -2.79 11.27
N THR A 248 14.90 -3.46 12.32
CA THR A 248 14.32 -4.80 12.23
C THR A 248 12.85 -4.68 11.82
N PRO A 249 12.34 -5.47 10.86
CA PRO A 249 10.93 -5.47 10.54
C PRO A 249 10.04 -5.71 11.77
N GLY A 250 9.03 -4.85 11.96
CA GLY A 250 8.20 -4.86 13.15
C GLY A 250 8.77 -4.07 14.33
N GLU A 251 9.97 -3.49 14.21
CA GLU A 251 10.55 -2.61 15.22
C GLU A 251 9.69 -1.37 15.43
N VAL A 252 9.55 -0.97 16.69
CA VAL A 252 8.81 0.24 17.06
C VAL A 252 9.78 1.37 17.33
N ILE A 253 9.65 2.44 16.57
CA ILE A 253 10.40 3.68 16.77
C ILE A 253 9.49 4.74 17.40
N THR A 254 10.05 5.60 18.23
CA THR A 254 9.32 6.68 18.92
C THR A 254 9.84 8.03 18.45
N LEU A 255 8.92 8.87 17.95
CA LEU A 255 9.20 10.24 17.56
C LEU A 255 8.26 11.19 18.31
N GLY A 256 8.80 11.87 19.32
CA GLY A 256 7.97 12.65 20.22
C GLY A 256 6.96 11.78 20.97
N ALA A 257 5.69 12.07 20.84
CA ALA A 257 4.59 11.30 21.41
C ALA A 257 4.12 10.15 20.51
N ASP A 258 4.58 10.10 19.28
CA ASP A 258 4.10 9.12 18.29
C ASP A 258 5.03 7.91 18.23
N ARG A 259 4.43 6.72 18.20
CA ARG A 259 5.13 5.46 17.92
C ARG A 259 4.82 4.98 16.52
N TRP A 260 5.80 4.38 15.87
CA TRP A 260 5.71 3.90 14.50
C TRP A 260 6.33 2.52 14.40
N LYS A 261 5.63 1.60 13.75
CA LYS A 261 6.12 0.24 13.51
C LYS A 261 6.59 0.12 12.08
N VAL A 262 7.84 -0.34 11.88
CA VAL A 262 8.56 -0.24 10.60
C VAL A 262 8.53 -1.58 9.86
N TYR A 263 8.22 -1.54 8.56
CA TYR A 263 8.19 -2.73 7.70
C TYR A 263 8.81 -2.45 6.34
N PRO A 264 9.45 -3.46 5.71
CA PRO A 264 9.81 -3.38 4.31
C PRO A 264 8.56 -3.43 3.43
N TRP A 265 8.65 -2.80 2.27
CA TRP A 265 7.59 -2.96 1.26
C TRP A 265 7.51 -4.39 0.73
N TYR A 266 8.66 -5.03 0.57
CA TYR A 266 8.75 -6.32 -0.07
C TYR A 266 9.73 -7.26 0.64
N ARG A 267 10.96 -6.83 0.85
CA ARG A 267 12.03 -7.66 1.40
C ARG A 267 12.90 -6.85 2.36
N LYS A 268 13.32 -7.46 3.46
CA LYS A 268 14.42 -6.95 4.26
C LYS A 268 15.73 -7.58 3.75
N ASP A 269 16.60 -6.76 3.20
CA ASP A 269 17.95 -7.17 2.85
C ASP A 269 18.91 -6.83 4.00
N ALA A 270 19.28 -7.84 4.78
CA ALA A 270 20.17 -7.65 5.92
C ALA A 270 21.63 -7.42 5.51
N ALA A 271 22.02 -7.76 4.27
CA ALA A 271 23.36 -7.59 3.76
C ALA A 271 23.62 -6.17 3.21
N ASN A 272 22.60 -5.53 2.65
CA ASN A 272 22.68 -4.20 2.08
C ASN A 272 22.18 -3.14 3.05
N ARG A 273 23.03 -2.70 3.96
CA ARG A 273 22.70 -1.64 4.90
C ARG A 273 23.00 -0.23 4.36
N ASN A 274 23.73 -0.10 3.29
CA ASN A 274 24.03 1.17 2.62
C ASN A 274 23.09 1.46 1.46
N GLY A 275 22.10 0.64 1.28
CA GLY A 275 20.91 0.80 0.52
C GLY A 275 21.01 1.49 -0.80
N GLY A 276 21.80 1.12 -1.67
CA GLY A 276 21.95 1.78 -2.97
C GLY A 276 20.79 2.68 -3.40
N GLN A 277 21.01 3.61 -4.22
CA GLN A 277 20.03 4.58 -4.74
C GLN A 277 18.89 3.93 -5.54
N VAL A 278 18.79 2.60 -5.53
CA VAL A 278 17.83 1.91 -6.35
C VAL A 278 16.54 1.72 -5.57
N VAL A 279 15.62 2.63 -5.78
CA VAL A 279 14.27 2.64 -5.22
C VAL A 279 13.51 1.35 -5.53
N THR A 280 13.93 0.60 -6.54
CA THR A 280 13.43 -0.72 -6.89
C THR A 280 13.94 -1.83 -6.00
N HIS A 281 15.06 -1.61 -5.35
CA HIS A 281 15.60 -2.59 -4.42
C HIS A 281 14.99 -2.37 -3.04
N THR A 282 13.87 -2.99 -2.81
CA THR A 282 13.07 -2.79 -1.61
C THR A 282 13.68 -3.39 -0.33
N GLY A 283 14.87 -3.93 -0.39
CA GLY A 283 15.60 -4.39 0.78
C GLY A 283 16.00 -3.28 1.76
N THR A 284 15.97 -2.04 1.31
CA THR A 284 16.37 -0.86 2.08
C THR A 284 15.28 0.17 2.23
N MET A 285 14.19 0.02 1.48
CA MET A 285 13.03 0.91 1.52
C MET A 285 11.83 0.22 2.15
N GLY A 286 11.05 1.01 2.86
CA GLY A 286 9.86 0.53 3.53
C GLY A 286 8.95 1.65 3.97
N TRP A 287 8.13 1.35 4.91
CA TRP A 287 7.19 2.27 5.51
C TRP A 287 7.13 2.09 7.03
N ALA A 288 6.67 3.12 7.68
CA ALA A 288 6.32 3.12 9.08
C ALA A 288 4.82 3.33 9.20
N ILE A 289 4.15 2.49 9.96
CA ILE A 289 2.72 2.60 10.27
C ILE A 289 2.58 3.06 11.71
N ARG A 290 1.75 4.07 11.96
CA ARG A 290 1.50 4.57 13.31
C ARG A 290 1.04 3.44 14.21
N TYR A 291 1.61 3.37 15.42
CA TYR A 291 1.40 2.26 16.33
C TYR A 291 0.95 2.75 17.71
N GLU A 292 -0.22 2.32 18.11
CA GLU A 292 -0.82 2.62 19.41
C GLU A 292 -1.13 1.34 20.21
N GLY A 293 -0.61 0.21 19.74
CA GLY A 293 -0.75 -1.07 20.41
C GLY A 293 0.10 -1.21 21.66
N PRO A 294 0.03 -2.37 22.33
CA PRO A 294 0.74 -2.66 23.58
C PRO A 294 2.26 -2.60 23.44
#